data_989ab4d6eb0e61d1600d91a07a2c3523
#
_entry.id   989ab4d6eb0e61d1600d91a07a2c3523
#
_cell.length_a   1.000
_cell.length_b   1.000
_cell.length_c   1.000
_cell.angle_alpha   90.00
_cell.angle_beta   90.00
_cell.angle_gamma   90.00
#
_symmetry.space_group_name_H-M   'P 1'
#
loop_
_entity.id
_entity.type
_entity.pdbx_description
1 polymer ?
#
loop_
_entity_poly.entity_id
_entity_poly.type
_entity_poly.pdbx_seq_one_letter_code
_entity_poly.pdbx_strand_id
1 'polypeptide(L)'
;AIDDTIISRRSQNRDWPSLDIDSQNNVHIVWQDNYDELGRFFNQPQIYYSMIQPDIGSGAIVTLFDDTLLTPIIGHKGHPDVVVDANDYVQVAWDDTRGGKVELAFIVDTSGSMYTEWADICTVIYGGNFASGPYFQGIKPMLEEGNMTVYETIYGLGNTLPGAASSGNCQ
;
A
#
# COMPACT_ATOMS: atom_id res chain seq x y z
N ALA A 1 -26.00 29.14 -4.56
CA ALA A 1 -24.62 28.62 -4.60
C ALA A 1 -24.48 27.60 -3.49
N ILE A 2 -23.92 26.45 -3.79
CA ILE A 2 -23.53 25.47 -2.78
C ILE A 2 -22.28 26.06 -2.13
N ASP A 3 -22.32 26.23 -0.81
CA ASP A 3 -21.20 26.70 -0.02
C ASP A 3 -20.17 25.56 0.13
N ASP A 4 -18.95 25.84 0.57
CA ASP A 4 -17.90 24.85 0.79
C ASP A 4 -18.40 23.72 1.67
N THR A 5 -18.59 22.55 1.08
CA THR A 5 -19.07 21.35 1.78
C THR A 5 -17.96 20.33 1.88
N ILE A 6 -17.71 19.86 3.09
CA ILE A 6 -16.76 18.78 3.34
C ILE A 6 -17.40 17.46 2.87
N ILE A 7 -16.87 16.89 1.79
CA ILE A 7 -17.37 15.65 1.19
C ILE A 7 -16.85 14.43 1.94
N SER A 8 -15.66 14.52 2.55
CA SER A 8 -15.09 13.45 3.33
C SER A 8 -14.77 13.90 4.75
N ARG A 9 -15.13 13.07 5.73
CA ARG A 9 -15.03 13.39 7.16
C ARG A 9 -13.61 13.27 7.72
N ARG A 10 -12.66 12.78 6.93
CA ARG A 10 -11.28 12.60 7.36
C ARG A 10 -10.49 13.89 7.17
N SER A 11 -9.62 14.24 8.11
CA SER A 11 -8.92 15.53 8.16
C SER A 11 -7.48 15.50 7.62
N GLN A 12 -7.10 14.44 6.88
CA GLN A 12 -5.70 14.18 6.53
C GLN A 12 -5.43 14.39 5.02
N ASN A 13 -4.19 14.26 4.59
CA ASN A 13 -3.76 14.49 3.21
C ASN A 13 -4.48 13.58 2.21
N ARG A 14 -5.33 14.19 1.43
CA ARG A 14 -5.99 13.58 0.28
C ARG A 14 -5.46 14.22 -0.97
N ASP A 15 -5.06 13.37 -1.88
CA ASP A 15 -4.44 13.79 -3.12
C ASP A 15 -5.18 13.19 -4.31
N TRP A 16 -5.02 13.80 -5.47
CA TRP A 16 -5.48 13.28 -6.75
C TRP A 16 -6.98 12.96 -6.80
N PRO A 17 -7.87 13.92 -6.47
CA PRO A 17 -9.30 13.68 -6.65
C PRO A 17 -9.67 13.66 -8.13
N SER A 18 -10.50 12.70 -8.51
CA SER A 18 -11.20 12.66 -9.79
C SER A 18 -12.69 12.51 -9.54
N LEU A 19 -13.51 13.09 -10.40
CA LEU A 19 -14.97 13.01 -10.27
C LEU A 19 -15.64 12.93 -11.64
N ASP A 20 -16.81 12.26 -11.65
CA ASP A 20 -17.72 12.21 -12.81
C ASP A 20 -19.18 12.18 -12.32
N ILE A 21 -20.14 12.39 -13.21
CA ILE A 21 -21.55 12.56 -12.88
C ILE A 21 -22.39 11.57 -13.70
N ASP A 22 -23.29 10.85 -13.02
CA ASP A 22 -24.24 9.94 -13.66
C ASP A 22 -25.49 10.65 -14.23
N SER A 23 -26.34 9.90 -14.93
CA SER A 23 -27.58 10.43 -15.52
C SER A 23 -28.61 10.91 -14.49
N GLN A 24 -28.47 10.52 -13.22
CA GLN A 24 -29.30 10.93 -12.09
C GLN A 24 -28.75 12.13 -11.33
N ASN A 25 -27.68 12.74 -11.83
CA ASN A 25 -26.90 13.81 -11.21
C ASN A 25 -26.23 13.40 -9.88
N ASN A 26 -25.98 12.14 -9.64
CA ASN A 26 -25.09 11.75 -8.56
C ASN A 26 -23.64 12.03 -8.98
N VAL A 27 -22.85 12.55 -8.06
CA VAL A 27 -21.43 12.82 -8.27
C VAL A 27 -20.63 11.69 -7.65
N HIS A 28 -19.87 11.00 -8.48
CA HIS A 28 -18.93 9.94 -8.12
C HIS A 28 -17.56 10.55 -7.92
N ILE A 29 -16.93 10.32 -6.79
CA ILE A 29 -15.65 10.93 -6.41
C ILE A 29 -14.71 9.84 -5.95
N VAL A 30 -13.50 9.84 -6.50
CA VAL A 30 -12.39 8.99 -6.05
C VAL A 30 -11.21 9.86 -5.66
N TRP A 31 -10.42 9.39 -4.70
CA TRP A 31 -9.18 10.06 -4.28
C TRP A 31 -8.20 9.06 -3.68
N GLN A 32 -6.97 9.48 -3.59
CA GLN A 32 -5.90 8.78 -2.88
C GLN A 32 -5.81 9.30 -1.45
N ASP A 33 -5.69 8.41 -0.47
CA ASP A 33 -5.50 8.76 0.95
C ASP A 33 -4.43 7.85 1.58
N ASN A 34 -3.58 8.45 2.39
CA ASN A 34 -2.49 7.78 3.10
C ASN A 34 -2.87 7.34 4.52
N TYR A 35 -4.14 7.43 4.89
CA TYR A 35 -4.62 7.15 6.25
C TYR A 35 -5.73 6.12 6.23
N ASP A 36 -5.73 5.25 7.26
CA ASP A 36 -6.81 4.29 7.46
C ASP A 36 -8.03 4.92 8.16
N GLU A 37 -9.07 4.10 8.36
CA GLU A 37 -10.30 4.50 9.04
C GLU A 37 -10.07 4.95 10.49
N LEU A 38 -8.96 4.60 11.10
CA LEU A 38 -8.57 4.99 12.45
C LEU A 38 -7.65 6.22 12.46
N GLY A 39 -7.38 6.84 11.30
CA GLY A 39 -6.48 7.97 11.15
C GLY A 39 -5.00 7.61 11.33
N ARG A 40 -4.64 6.34 11.15
CA ARG A 40 -3.24 5.91 11.20
C ARG A 40 -2.62 6.08 9.82
N PHE A 41 -1.44 6.68 9.79
CA PHE A 41 -0.68 6.89 8.57
C PHE A 41 -0.22 5.54 7.96
N PHE A 42 -0.61 5.30 6.73
CA PHE A 42 -0.04 4.25 5.90
C PHE A 42 0.98 4.85 4.94
N ASN A 43 2.16 4.27 4.92
CA ASN A 43 3.16 4.62 3.90
C ASN A 43 2.80 4.08 2.50
N GLN A 44 1.58 3.59 2.34
CA GLN A 44 1.05 3.00 1.12
C GLN A 44 -0.36 3.55 0.87
N PRO A 45 -0.49 4.59 0.05
CA PRO A 45 -1.78 5.18 -0.25
C PRO A 45 -2.75 4.17 -0.82
N GLN A 46 -4.02 4.38 -0.49
CA GLN A 46 -5.15 3.56 -0.95
C GLN A 46 -6.15 4.44 -1.68
N ILE A 47 -7.01 3.83 -2.49
CA ILE A 47 -8.07 4.53 -3.22
C ILE A 47 -9.37 4.43 -2.46
N TYR A 48 -9.99 5.57 -2.28
CA TYR A 48 -11.30 5.76 -1.66
C TYR A 48 -12.31 6.28 -2.66
N TYR A 49 -13.57 6.04 -2.36
CA TYR A 49 -14.70 6.43 -3.18
C TYR A 49 -15.82 6.97 -2.31
N SER A 50 -16.47 8.03 -2.78
CA SER A 50 -17.75 8.52 -2.26
C SER A 50 -18.71 8.80 -3.40
N MET A 51 -20.00 8.69 -3.13
CA MET A 51 -21.06 9.14 -4.01
C MET A 51 -21.98 10.10 -3.27
N ILE A 52 -22.19 11.23 -3.85
CA ILE A 52 -23.07 12.27 -3.30
C ILE A 52 -24.16 12.63 -4.31
N GLN A 53 -25.32 13.01 -3.79
CA GLN A 53 -26.41 13.55 -4.59
C GLN A 53 -26.69 14.99 -4.19
N PRO A 54 -26.39 15.97 -5.05
CA PRO A 54 -26.76 17.34 -4.82
C PRO A 54 -28.28 17.53 -4.97
N ASP A 55 -28.95 18.07 -3.97
CA ASP A 55 -30.30 18.55 -4.13
C ASP A 55 -30.28 19.99 -4.70
N ILE A 56 -30.56 20.11 -6.00
CA ILE A 56 -30.51 21.37 -6.73
C ILE A 56 -31.52 22.37 -6.18
N GLY A 57 -32.63 21.91 -5.57
CA GLY A 57 -33.69 22.75 -5.03
C GLY A 57 -33.33 23.38 -3.68
N SER A 58 -32.80 22.63 -2.78
CA SER A 58 -32.44 23.08 -1.43
C SER A 58 -30.97 23.50 -1.28
N GLY A 59 -30.12 23.09 -2.21
CA GLY A 59 -28.64 23.21 -2.08
C GLY A 59 -28.03 22.21 -1.07
N ALA A 60 -28.83 21.28 -0.57
CA ALA A 60 -28.34 20.22 0.31
C ALA A 60 -27.53 19.16 -0.47
N ILE A 61 -26.61 18.53 0.21
CA ILE A 61 -25.87 17.38 -0.32
C ILE A 61 -26.25 16.15 0.51
N VAL A 62 -26.68 15.10 -0.17
CA VAL A 62 -26.93 13.80 0.43
C VAL A 62 -25.76 12.88 0.08
N THR A 63 -25.05 12.39 1.07
CA THR A 63 -24.02 11.37 0.87
C THR A 63 -24.71 10.00 0.75
N LEU A 64 -24.55 9.36 -0.38
CA LEU A 64 -25.12 8.02 -0.65
C LEU A 64 -24.11 6.92 -0.29
N PHE A 65 -22.83 7.16 -0.57
CA PHE A 65 -21.72 6.33 -0.13
C PHE A 65 -20.64 7.21 0.48
N ASP A 66 -20.17 6.86 1.66
CA ASP A 66 -19.21 7.65 2.43
C ASP A 66 -17.88 6.90 2.55
N ASP A 67 -16.78 7.56 2.20
CA ASP A 67 -15.38 7.15 2.42
C ASP A 67 -15.12 5.63 2.23
N THR A 68 -15.66 5.03 1.18
CA THR A 68 -15.54 3.60 0.92
C THR A 68 -14.16 3.26 0.40
N LEU A 69 -13.45 2.36 1.07
CA LEU A 69 -12.15 1.87 0.65
C LEU A 69 -12.30 0.90 -0.54
N LEU A 70 -11.78 1.26 -1.71
CA LEU A 70 -11.80 0.41 -2.91
C LEU A 70 -10.64 -0.60 -2.95
N THR A 71 -9.51 -0.27 -2.35
CA THR A 71 -8.27 -1.05 -2.47
C THR A 71 -7.75 -1.53 -1.12
N PRO A 72 -8.39 -2.53 -0.48
CA PRO A 72 -8.03 -2.98 0.87
C PRO A 72 -6.71 -3.80 0.93
N ILE A 73 -6.03 -3.97 -0.20
CA ILE A 73 -4.84 -4.83 -0.30
C ILE A 73 -3.58 -3.98 -0.24
N ILE A 74 -2.56 -4.47 0.44
CA ILE A 74 -1.23 -3.85 0.60
C ILE A 74 -0.64 -3.49 -0.78
N GLY A 75 0.07 -2.37 -0.84
CA GLY A 75 0.71 -1.83 -2.03
C GLY A 75 0.32 -0.38 -2.25
N HIS A 76 1.23 0.38 -2.83
CA HIS A 76 0.98 1.77 -3.17
C HIS A 76 -0.04 1.86 -4.31
N LYS A 77 -1.14 2.58 -4.10
CA LYS A 77 -2.15 2.90 -5.10
C LYS A 77 -2.19 4.40 -5.30
N GLY A 78 -2.21 4.82 -6.54
CA GLY A 78 -2.18 6.26 -6.82
C GLY A 78 -2.94 6.67 -8.06
N HIS A 79 -3.05 7.98 -8.24
CA HIS A 79 -3.60 8.62 -9.43
C HIS A 79 -4.93 7.99 -9.88
N PRO A 80 -5.94 7.90 -9.01
CA PRO A 80 -7.22 7.34 -9.41
C PRO A 80 -7.91 8.25 -10.42
N ASP A 81 -8.63 7.62 -11.33
CA ASP A 81 -9.53 8.29 -12.25
C ASP A 81 -10.88 7.56 -12.29
N VAL A 82 -11.98 8.31 -12.41
CA VAL A 82 -13.33 7.77 -12.47
C VAL A 82 -14.06 8.27 -13.69
N VAL A 83 -14.77 7.38 -14.35
CA VAL A 83 -15.62 7.67 -15.51
C VAL A 83 -16.95 6.96 -15.32
N VAL A 84 -18.05 7.67 -15.60
CA VAL A 84 -19.39 7.10 -15.68
C VAL A 84 -19.78 6.98 -17.15
N ASP A 85 -20.14 5.79 -17.59
CA ASP A 85 -20.56 5.59 -18.98
C ASP A 85 -22.04 5.95 -19.21
N ALA A 86 -22.49 5.90 -20.46
CA ALA A 86 -23.84 6.26 -20.85
C ALA A 86 -24.94 5.34 -20.27
N ASN A 87 -24.58 4.24 -19.62
CA ASN A 87 -25.48 3.32 -18.94
C ASN A 87 -25.36 3.41 -17.41
N ASP A 88 -24.72 4.46 -16.91
CA ASP A 88 -24.45 4.70 -15.48
C ASP A 88 -23.53 3.65 -14.83
N TYR A 89 -22.71 2.93 -15.61
CA TYR A 89 -21.66 2.10 -15.04
C TYR A 89 -20.46 2.95 -14.64
N VAL A 90 -20.09 2.85 -13.38
CA VAL A 90 -18.93 3.55 -12.82
C VAL A 90 -17.67 2.70 -13.03
N GLN A 91 -16.69 3.27 -13.70
CA GLN A 91 -15.40 2.64 -13.95
C GLN A 91 -14.32 3.44 -13.21
N VAL A 92 -13.51 2.77 -12.43
CA VAL A 92 -12.40 3.39 -11.70
C VAL A 92 -11.09 2.74 -12.12
N ALA A 93 -10.12 3.54 -12.49
CA ALA A 93 -8.76 3.13 -12.81
C ALA A 93 -7.77 3.77 -11.84
N TRP A 94 -6.68 3.08 -11.55
CA TRP A 94 -5.57 3.60 -10.73
C TRP A 94 -4.26 2.91 -11.11
N ASP A 95 -3.13 3.53 -10.80
CA ASP A 95 -1.83 2.85 -10.84
C ASP A 95 -1.59 2.06 -9.55
N ASP A 96 -0.91 0.94 -9.69
CA ASP A 96 -0.69 0.00 -8.59
C ASP A 96 0.72 -0.59 -8.69
N THR A 97 1.48 -0.51 -7.60
CA THR A 97 2.83 -1.07 -7.56
C THR A 97 2.88 -2.57 -7.27
N ARG A 98 1.72 -3.23 -7.09
CA ARG A 98 1.66 -4.68 -6.93
C ARG A 98 2.12 -5.39 -8.20
N GLY A 99 2.83 -6.50 -8.02
CA GLY A 99 3.33 -7.31 -9.13
C GLY A 99 4.62 -6.81 -9.75
N GLY A 100 5.28 -5.83 -9.12
CA GLY A 100 6.64 -5.43 -9.47
C GLY A 100 7.65 -6.56 -9.20
N LYS A 101 8.79 -6.50 -9.91
CA LYS A 101 9.96 -7.32 -9.59
C LYS A 101 10.91 -6.51 -8.73
N VAL A 102 11.39 -7.11 -7.66
CA VAL A 102 12.36 -6.51 -6.75
C VAL A 102 13.58 -7.39 -6.69
N GLU A 103 14.74 -6.84 -6.95
CA GLU A 103 16.03 -7.48 -6.72
C GLU A 103 16.62 -6.91 -5.43
N LEU A 104 16.80 -7.77 -4.44
CA LEU A 104 17.42 -7.43 -3.16
C LEU A 104 18.83 -8.00 -3.12
N ALA A 105 19.81 -7.15 -2.91
CA ALA A 105 21.19 -7.54 -2.69
C ALA A 105 21.55 -7.23 -1.23
N PHE A 106 21.86 -8.27 -0.46
CA PHE A 106 22.36 -8.14 0.90
C PHE A 106 23.88 -8.36 0.88
N ILE A 107 24.62 -7.36 1.34
CA ILE A 107 26.07 -7.46 1.51
C ILE A 107 26.34 -7.58 3.01
N VAL A 108 26.78 -8.74 3.44
CA VAL A 108 26.91 -9.07 4.85
C VAL A 108 28.34 -9.40 5.18
N ASP A 109 28.88 -8.85 6.27
CA ASP A 109 30.14 -9.31 6.83
C ASP A 109 29.94 -10.73 7.37
N THR A 110 30.70 -11.66 6.83
CA THR A 110 30.70 -13.09 7.23
C THR A 110 31.98 -13.47 8.01
N SER A 111 32.66 -12.48 8.58
CA SER A 111 33.81 -12.76 9.49
C SER A 111 33.35 -13.55 10.71
N GLY A 112 34.27 -14.25 11.36
CA GLY A 112 33.94 -15.11 12.51
C GLY A 112 33.32 -14.38 13.70
N SER A 113 33.48 -13.06 13.80
CA SER A 113 32.83 -12.22 14.82
C SER A 113 31.32 -12.06 14.60
N MET A 114 30.81 -12.27 13.38
CA MET A 114 29.41 -12.14 12.99
C MET A 114 28.61 -13.46 13.12
N TYR A 115 29.22 -14.51 13.65
CA TYR A 115 28.56 -15.81 13.71
C TYR A 115 27.30 -15.83 14.58
N THR A 116 27.27 -15.02 15.64
CA THR A 116 26.13 -14.92 16.56
C THR A 116 25.01 -14.05 16.03
N GLU A 117 25.34 -13.10 15.15
CA GLU A 117 24.39 -12.16 14.54
C GLU A 117 23.74 -12.70 13.27
N TRP A 118 24.26 -13.83 12.74
CA TRP A 118 23.74 -14.39 11.49
C TRP A 118 22.26 -14.76 11.56
N ALA A 119 21.79 -15.31 12.69
CA ALA A 119 20.39 -15.62 12.89
C ALA A 119 19.48 -14.39 12.86
N ASP A 120 19.95 -13.27 13.40
CA ASP A 120 19.21 -12.01 13.40
C ASP A 120 19.18 -11.40 11.98
N ILE A 121 20.25 -11.53 11.21
CA ILE A 121 20.28 -11.14 9.78
C ILE A 121 19.25 -11.95 8.99
N CYS A 122 19.20 -13.25 9.18
CA CYS A 122 18.20 -14.12 8.55
C CYS A 122 16.77 -13.70 8.95
N THR A 123 16.56 -13.34 10.20
CA THR A 123 15.27 -12.83 10.70
C THR A 123 14.87 -11.52 10.01
N VAL A 124 15.81 -10.62 9.77
CA VAL A 124 15.53 -9.38 9.02
C VAL A 124 15.12 -9.67 7.57
N ILE A 125 15.74 -10.65 6.93
CA ILE A 125 15.47 -10.97 5.53
C ILE A 125 14.18 -11.78 5.37
N TYR A 126 14.02 -12.87 6.13
CA TYR A 126 12.98 -13.89 5.93
C TYR A 126 11.87 -13.87 6.98
N GLY A 127 12.04 -13.13 8.04
CA GLY A 127 11.12 -13.09 9.18
C GLY A 127 11.45 -14.15 10.23
N GLY A 128 10.84 -13.99 11.39
CA GLY A 128 11.02 -14.85 12.54
C GLY A 128 11.16 -14.09 13.85
N ASN A 129 11.68 -14.76 14.87
CA ASN A 129 11.99 -14.14 16.14
C ASN A 129 13.48 -13.80 16.22
N PHE A 130 13.82 -12.60 16.65
CA PHE A 130 15.19 -12.29 17.04
C PHE A 130 15.60 -13.13 18.24
N ALA A 131 16.88 -13.41 18.37
CA ALA A 131 17.42 -14.22 19.49
C ALA A 131 17.00 -13.66 20.88
N SER A 132 16.81 -12.36 20.98
CA SER A 132 16.42 -11.66 22.23
C SER A 132 15.30 -10.63 22.01
N GLY A 133 14.45 -10.81 20.98
CA GLY A 133 13.49 -9.79 20.58
C GLY A 133 12.13 -10.29 20.10
N PRO A 134 11.26 -9.38 19.72
CA PRO A 134 9.94 -9.70 19.20
C PRO A 134 10.03 -10.36 17.81
N TYR A 135 8.90 -10.92 17.39
CA TYR A 135 8.72 -11.39 16.00
C TYR A 135 8.85 -10.23 15.03
N PHE A 136 9.53 -10.46 13.92
CA PHE A 136 9.63 -9.56 12.77
C PHE A 136 9.20 -10.32 11.52
N GLN A 137 8.40 -9.68 10.68
CA GLN A 137 7.83 -10.31 9.49
C GLN A 137 8.89 -10.64 8.42
N GLY A 138 9.94 -9.85 8.34
CA GLY A 138 10.99 -9.96 7.32
C GLY A 138 10.72 -9.10 6.08
N ILE A 139 11.79 -8.62 5.47
CA ILE A 139 11.70 -7.74 4.29
C ILE A 139 11.12 -8.50 3.09
N LYS A 140 11.58 -9.73 2.82
CA LYS A 140 11.12 -10.53 1.69
C LYS A 140 9.63 -10.87 1.79
N PRO A 141 9.11 -11.45 2.89
CA PRO A 141 7.68 -11.71 3.04
C PRO A 141 6.82 -10.44 2.94
N MET A 142 7.26 -9.32 3.47
CA MET A 142 6.54 -8.04 3.37
C MET A 142 6.37 -7.58 1.91
N LEU A 143 7.39 -7.77 1.08
CA LEU A 143 7.34 -7.45 -0.34
C LEU A 143 6.47 -8.45 -1.11
N GLU A 144 6.59 -9.75 -0.80
CA GLU A 144 5.79 -10.81 -1.43
C GLU A 144 4.30 -10.68 -1.09
N GLU A 145 3.93 -10.26 0.12
CA GLU A 145 2.55 -9.90 0.48
C GLU A 145 2.03 -8.72 -0.34
N GLY A 146 2.92 -7.77 -0.71
CA GLY A 146 2.64 -6.73 -1.68
C GLY A 146 2.51 -7.24 -3.12
N ASN A 147 2.46 -8.56 -3.33
CA ASN A 147 2.42 -9.22 -4.64
C ASN A 147 3.61 -8.90 -5.53
N MET A 148 4.77 -8.61 -4.94
CA MET A 148 6.02 -8.43 -5.66
C MET A 148 6.74 -9.78 -5.82
N THR A 149 7.34 -9.99 -6.96
CA THR A 149 8.28 -11.11 -7.15
C THR A 149 9.64 -10.67 -6.64
N VAL A 150 10.13 -11.30 -5.57
CA VAL A 150 11.40 -10.94 -4.93
C VAL A 150 12.49 -11.89 -5.32
N TYR A 151 13.56 -11.36 -5.90
CA TYR A 151 14.83 -12.06 -6.13
C TYR A 151 15.83 -11.56 -5.10
N GLU A 152 16.32 -12.45 -4.25
CA GLU A 152 17.35 -12.10 -3.28
C GLU A 152 18.70 -12.69 -3.63
N THR A 153 19.75 -11.94 -3.37
CA THR A 153 21.13 -12.38 -3.43
C THR A 153 21.87 -11.91 -2.18
N ILE A 154 22.52 -12.82 -1.49
CA ILE A 154 23.30 -12.52 -0.30
C ILE A 154 24.79 -12.69 -0.62
N TYR A 155 25.53 -11.61 -0.46
CA TYR A 155 26.98 -11.58 -0.64
C TYR A 155 27.67 -11.60 0.72
N GLY A 156 28.48 -12.62 0.98
CA GLY A 156 29.33 -12.65 2.16
C GLY A 156 30.67 -11.96 1.91
N LEU A 157 31.10 -11.11 2.81
CA LEU A 157 32.40 -10.48 2.84
C LEU A 157 33.24 -11.12 3.96
N GLY A 158 34.04 -12.17 3.63
CA GLY A 158 34.92 -12.84 4.60
C GLY A 158 35.22 -14.27 4.20
N ASN A 159 36.25 -14.83 4.84
CA ASN A 159 36.82 -16.14 4.46
C ASN A 159 36.28 -17.32 5.26
N THR A 160 35.30 -17.15 6.13
CA THR A 160 34.97 -18.15 7.16
C THR A 160 33.64 -18.87 6.96
N LEU A 161 32.79 -18.44 6.09
CA LEU A 161 31.62 -19.22 5.69
C LEU A 161 31.90 -19.96 4.37
N PRO A 162 31.77 -21.27 4.31
CA PRO A 162 31.97 -22.01 3.09
C PRO A 162 30.82 -21.76 2.12
N GLY A 163 31.17 -21.15 1.02
CA GLY A 163 30.21 -20.88 -0.05
C GLY A 163 29.39 -19.65 0.16
N ALA A 164 28.95 -19.05 -0.96
CA ALA A 164 28.03 -17.94 -0.93
C ALA A 164 26.88 -18.24 0.04
N ALA A 165 26.63 -17.32 0.96
CA ALA A 165 25.47 -17.40 1.80
C ALA A 165 24.26 -17.51 0.86
N SER A 166 23.74 -18.70 0.71
CA SER A 166 22.52 -18.96 -0.03
C SER A 166 21.35 -18.91 0.95
N SER A 167 20.13 -18.71 0.42
CA SER A 167 18.91 -18.84 1.21
C SER A 167 18.86 -20.12 2.06
N GLY A 168 19.59 -21.18 1.68
CA GLY A 168 19.75 -22.40 2.46
C GLY A 168 20.50 -22.27 3.78
N ASN A 169 21.21 -21.18 4.03
CA ASN A 169 21.90 -20.92 5.29
C ASN A 169 21.06 -20.19 6.32
N CYS A 170 19.89 -19.69 5.91
CA CYS A 170 18.89 -19.05 6.76
C CYS A 170 17.69 -19.97 7.08
N GLN A 171 17.76 -21.24 6.74
CA GLN A 171 16.71 -22.25 7.03
C GLN A 171 17.11 -23.16 8.18
#